data_6b91597dbfbbb431edf8d6ce7a404786
#
_entry.id   6b91597dbfbbb431edf8d6ce7a404786
#
_cell.length_a   1.000
_cell.length_b   1.000
_cell.length_c   1.000
_cell.angle_alpha   90.00
_cell.angle_beta   90.00
_cell.angle_gamma   90.00
#
_symmetry.space_group_name_H-M   'P 1'
#
loop_
_entity.id
_entity.type
_entity.pdbx_description
1 polymer ?
#
loop_
_entity_poly.entity_id
_entity_poly.type
_entity_poly.pdbx_seq_one_letter_code
_entity_poly.pdbx_strand_id
1 'polypeptide(L)'
;MVAVQTVVEDTEGVAHDLSIYNFPSTSNCSLEHLDSLFPPGTVLVIREPTLKAPTQGNRPLLRVDSPTDIVFVARNSPLLRNVSWKTVIEVEGHRGLPATADAWQQRGNDHFKASKWFLAALAXSHALVLDHNAAPLRLNRAEAYLRQQYYTGALYDAQQVLAEVGVSXAFADKALLRIAKARYGXQEYNKAQEAFXRYKGKHVGDTSVDSWLDRCRARLRESSTGLYDWPSLFRTAQRKIRVDAADFIGPVKVRRMKHRGGGRGVVTTKDVKTGELLVVTKPFASVYASDLPANQFIVTLDLLSKTAREPTDSLLLARIVDKLYGNPDLRDEVYHLYAGPDYPAPPXTYPPSPSDPVVVDPLDPKVXIDIAQLEAICTKPSXQVCTLSPRCSIIPALPTPPGIASGIS
;
A
#
# COMPACT_ATOMS: atom_id res chain seq x y z
N MET A 1 8.04 -15.97 2.72
CA MET A 1 8.33 -14.55 2.98
C MET A 1 9.82 -14.33 2.79
N VAL A 2 10.20 -13.41 1.92
CA VAL A 2 11.60 -13.13 1.67
C VAL A 2 11.98 -11.90 2.48
N ALA A 3 12.98 -12.02 3.35
CA ALA A 3 13.48 -10.90 4.11
C ALA A 3 14.58 -10.18 3.32
N VAL A 4 14.64 -8.88 3.45
CA VAL A 4 15.83 -8.12 3.10
C VAL A 4 16.85 -8.42 4.19
N GLN A 5 18.01 -8.93 3.82
CA GLN A 5 19.10 -9.18 4.75
C GLN A 5 20.23 -8.22 4.46
N THR A 6 20.68 -7.53 5.49
CA THR A 6 21.76 -6.56 5.38
C THR A 6 22.56 -6.52 6.69
N VAL A 7 23.63 -5.78 6.71
CA VAL A 7 24.43 -5.53 7.89
C VAL A 7 24.37 -4.04 8.21
N VAL A 8 24.13 -3.73 9.47
CA VAL A 8 24.14 -2.35 9.96
C VAL A 8 25.19 -2.22 11.05
N GLU A 9 25.70 -1.02 11.19
CA GLU A 9 26.68 -0.69 12.23
C GLU A 9 26.06 0.32 13.18
N ASP A 10 26.20 0.08 14.47
CA ASP A 10 25.71 1.02 15.47
C ASP A 10 26.74 2.15 15.74
N THR A 11 26.38 3.11 16.57
CA THR A 11 27.25 4.26 16.89
C THR A 11 28.54 3.85 17.58
N GLU A 12 28.57 2.66 18.21
CA GLU A 12 29.76 2.13 18.88
C GLU A 12 30.69 1.34 17.94
N GLY A 13 30.30 1.21 16.68
CA GLY A 13 31.09 0.49 15.68
C GLY A 13 30.85 -1.02 15.69
N VAL A 14 29.76 -1.47 16.31
CA VAL A 14 29.42 -2.89 16.35
C VAL A 14 28.51 -3.23 15.17
N ALA A 15 28.90 -4.24 14.40
CA ALA A 15 28.12 -4.72 13.26
C ALA A 15 27.04 -5.71 13.72
N HIS A 16 25.83 -5.54 13.18
CA HIS A 16 24.68 -6.38 13.47
C HIS A 16 24.05 -6.87 12.16
N ASP A 17 23.74 -8.15 12.10
CA ASP A 17 22.91 -8.67 11.01
C ASP A 17 21.47 -8.17 11.20
N LEU A 18 20.84 -7.70 10.14
CA LEU A 18 19.47 -7.16 10.15
C LEU A 18 18.63 -7.86 9.10
N SER A 19 17.47 -8.39 9.53
CA SER A 19 16.46 -8.95 8.63
C SER A 19 15.21 -8.11 8.70
N ILE A 20 14.80 -7.57 7.55
CA ILE A 20 13.62 -6.70 7.40
C ILE A 20 12.57 -7.46 6.59
N TYR A 21 11.39 -7.62 7.16
CA TYR A 21 10.27 -8.30 6.51
C TYR A 21 9.20 -7.29 6.05
N ASN A 22 8.41 -7.69 5.05
CA ASN A 22 7.24 -6.94 4.56
C ASN A 22 7.56 -5.51 4.09
N PHE A 23 8.81 -5.22 3.73
CA PHE A 23 9.16 -3.86 3.31
C PHE A 23 8.63 -3.59 1.89
N PRO A 24 8.10 -2.37 1.63
CA PRO A 24 7.59 -2.03 0.29
C PRO A 24 8.63 -2.23 -0.81
N SER A 25 8.17 -2.68 -1.97
CA SER A 25 8.98 -2.83 -3.19
C SER A 25 10.09 -3.88 -3.10
N THR A 26 10.09 -4.75 -2.07
CA THR A 26 11.15 -5.76 -1.95
C THR A 26 10.74 -7.15 -2.42
N SER A 27 9.47 -7.36 -2.73
CA SER A 27 9.00 -8.65 -3.26
C SER A 27 9.56 -8.86 -4.67
N ASN A 28 10.37 -9.91 -4.83
CA ASN A 28 10.96 -10.30 -6.12
C ASN A 28 11.86 -9.23 -6.76
N CYS A 29 12.45 -8.35 -5.96
CA CYS A 29 13.34 -7.32 -6.47
C CYS A 29 14.76 -7.88 -6.68
N SER A 30 15.55 -7.20 -7.52
CA SER A 30 16.94 -7.54 -7.76
C SER A 30 17.85 -7.07 -6.63
N LEU A 31 19.07 -7.61 -6.54
CA LEU A 31 20.08 -7.10 -5.61
C LEU A 31 20.40 -5.63 -5.87
N GLU A 32 20.47 -5.24 -7.14
CA GLU A 32 20.68 -3.84 -7.52
C GLU A 32 19.58 -2.91 -6.94
N HIS A 33 18.33 -3.40 -6.91
CA HIS A 33 17.24 -2.65 -6.30
C HIS A 33 17.46 -2.50 -4.79
N LEU A 34 17.85 -3.58 -4.10
CA LEU A 34 18.14 -3.55 -2.66
C LEU A 34 19.31 -2.62 -2.34
N ASP A 35 20.37 -2.65 -3.15
CA ASP A 35 21.51 -1.74 -3.00
C ASP A 35 21.09 -0.28 -3.22
N SER A 36 20.11 -0.05 -4.09
CA SER A 36 19.55 1.29 -4.30
C SER A 36 18.65 1.74 -3.16
N LEU A 37 17.99 0.79 -2.50
CA LEU A 37 17.07 1.07 -1.38
C LEU A 37 17.87 1.33 -0.09
N PHE A 38 18.90 0.54 0.16
CA PHE A 38 19.75 0.64 1.36
C PHE A 38 21.21 0.82 0.95
N PRO A 39 21.56 1.92 0.24
CA PRO A 39 22.97 2.12 -0.14
C PRO A 39 23.83 2.35 1.10
N PRO A 40 25.12 1.95 1.04
CA PRO A 40 26.03 2.22 2.16
C PRO A 40 26.02 3.70 2.56
N GLY A 41 26.03 3.95 3.87
CA GLY A 41 25.90 5.30 4.42
C GLY A 41 24.46 5.69 4.72
N THR A 42 23.48 4.86 4.38
CA THR A 42 22.08 5.09 4.79
C THR A 42 21.98 5.00 6.32
N VAL A 43 21.40 6.03 6.93
CA VAL A 43 21.15 6.03 8.36
C VAL A 43 19.71 5.65 8.62
N LEU A 44 19.52 4.70 9.53
CA LEU A 44 18.19 4.19 9.89
C LEU A 44 17.96 4.34 11.39
N VAL A 45 16.74 4.69 11.77
CA VAL A 45 16.22 4.40 13.10
C VAL A 45 15.42 3.11 13.00
N ILE A 46 15.77 2.15 13.84
CA ILE A 46 15.08 0.86 13.90
C ILE A 46 14.25 0.84 15.18
N ARG A 47 12.93 0.78 15.03
CA ARG A 47 11.99 0.74 16.15
C ARG A 47 11.72 -0.72 16.53
N GLU A 48 11.66 -0.98 17.82
CA GLU A 48 11.20 -2.25 18.41
C GLU A 48 11.76 -3.50 17.71
N PRO A 49 13.09 -3.58 17.45
CA PRO A 49 13.63 -4.78 16.83
C PRO A 49 13.54 -5.98 17.77
N THR A 50 13.29 -7.16 17.20
CA THR A 50 13.33 -8.42 17.95
C THR A 50 14.70 -9.06 17.76
N LEU A 51 15.32 -9.50 18.86
CA LEU A 51 16.56 -10.25 18.80
C LEU A 51 16.21 -11.71 18.52
N LYS A 52 16.75 -12.26 17.45
CA LYS A 52 16.43 -13.61 17.00
C LYS A 52 17.68 -14.48 16.97
N ALA A 53 17.52 -15.75 17.38
CA ALA A 53 18.57 -16.73 17.23
C ALA A 53 18.87 -16.95 15.74
N PRO A 54 20.15 -17.08 15.36
CA PRO A 54 20.48 -17.25 13.94
C PRO A 54 20.08 -18.64 13.45
N THR A 55 19.76 -18.73 12.17
CA THR A 55 19.55 -20.02 11.51
C THR A 55 20.88 -20.68 11.16
N GLN A 56 21.93 -19.88 11.03
CA GLN A 56 23.29 -20.33 10.79
C GLN A 56 24.26 -19.41 11.56
N GLY A 57 25.32 -19.96 12.08
CA GLY A 57 26.30 -19.21 12.87
C GLY A 57 25.87 -19.03 14.32
N ASN A 58 26.58 -18.19 15.05
CA ASN A 58 26.42 -18.00 16.49
C ASN A 58 25.99 -16.60 16.90
N ARG A 59 25.83 -15.67 15.95
CA ARG A 59 25.48 -14.29 16.29
C ARG A 59 23.98 -14.09 16.18
N PRO A 60 23.32 -13.54 17.19
CA PRO A 60 21.92 -13.18 17.06
C PRO A 60 21.76 -12.08 16.03
N LEU A 61 20.61 -12.08 15.36
CA LEU A 61 20.28 -11.08 14.36
C LEU A 61 19.13 -10.20 14.85
N LEU A 62 19.12 -8.97 14.38
CA LEU A 62 18.00 -8.06 14.58
C LEU A 62 16.93 -8.37 13.54
N ARG A 63 15.69 -8.51 14.00
CA ARG A 63 14.56 -8.78 13.11
C ARG A 63 13.54 -7.64 13.23
N VAL A 64 13.07 -7.16 12.09
CA VAL A 64 12.03 -6.14 12.00
C VAL A 64 10.94 -6.66 11.08
N ASP A 65 9.72 -6.76 11.59
CA ASP A 65 8.59 -7.31 10.82
C ASP A 65 7.76 -6.23 10.14
N SER A 66 7.69 -5.03 10.74
CA SER A 66 6.87 -3.93 10.22
C SER A 66 7.73 -2.90 9.49
N PRO A 67 7.36 -2.51 8.26
CA PRO A 67 8.11 -1.47 7.54
C PRO A 67 8.03 -0.11 8.23
N THR A 68 7.03 0.13 9.08
CA THR A 68 6.93 1.39 9.83
C THR A 68 7.95 1.48 10.96
N ASP A 69 8.62 0.35 11.28
CA ASP A 69 9.69 0.33 12.27
C ASP A 69 11.07 0.59 11.67
N ILE A 70 11.15 0.78 10.35
CA ILE A 70 12.36 1.21 9.65
C ILE A 70 12.14 2.65 9.20
N VAL A 71 12.89 3.57 9.80
CA VAL A 71 12.77 5.00 9.51
C VAL A 71 14.08 5.49 8.88
N PHE A 72 14.00 5.97 7.63
CA PHE A 72 15.15 6.58 6.97
C PHE A 72 15.41 7.94 7.60
N VAL A 73 16.68 8.24 7.88
CA VAL A 73 17.05 9.48 8.56
C VAL A 73 17.83 10.39 7.60
N ALA A 74 17.32 11.61 7.41
CA ALA A 74 18.02 12.59 6.60
C ALA A 74 19.27 13.09 7.34
N ARG A 75 20.32 13.44 6.59
CA ARG A 75 21.60 13.91 7.15
C ARG A 75 21.45 15.07 8.13
N ASN A 76 20.53 15.99 7.84
CA ASN A 76 20.30 17.17 8.67
C ASN A 76 19.22 16.97 9.72
N SER A 77 18.84 15.73 9.98
CA SER A 77 17.81 15.41 10.98
C SER A 77 18.24 15.83 12.38
N PRO A 78 17.34 16.44 13.16
CA PRO A 78 17.64 16.72 14.58
C PRO A 78 18.01 15.46 15.37
N LEU A 79 17.57 14.28 14.94
CA LEU A 79 17.92 13.03 15.60
C LEU A 79 19.42 12.76 15.59
N LEU A 80 20.18 13.35 14.64
CA LEU A 80 21.60 13.12 14.51
C LEU A 80 22.48 14.17 15.21
N ARG A 81 21.90 15.19 15.85
CA ARG A 81 22.67 16.31 16.44
C ARG A 81 23.73 15.87 17.44
N ASN A 82 23.42 14.85 18.25
CA ASN A 82 24.32 14.36 19.30
C ASN A 82 24.82 12.95 19.01
N VAL A 83 24.74 12.51 17.76
CA VAL A 83 25.21 11.18 17.36
C VAL A 83 26.59 11.34 16.74
N SER A 84 27.56 10.57 17.27
CA SER A 84 28.89 10.45 16.68
C SER A 84 29.14 8.97 16.39
N TRP A 85 29.74 8.73 15.26
CA TRP A 85 30.04 7.36 14.82
C TRP A 85 31.52 7.05 15.16
N LYS A 86 31.78 5.96 15.86
CA LYS A 86 33.16 5.56 16.17
C LYS A 86 33.92 5.12 14.94
N THR A 87 33.25 4.55 13.98
CA THR A 87 33.85 4.13 12.72
C THR A 87 33.03 4.67 11.57
N VAL A 88 33.70 4.96 10.45
CA VAL A 88 33.05 5.33 9.20
C VAL A 88 33.56 4.34 8.15
N ILE A 89 32.70 3.45 7.71
CA ILE A 89 33.08 2.48 6.69
C ILE A 89 32.95 3.16 5.33
N GLU A 90 34.08 3.35 4.65
CA GLU A 90 34.10 3.81 3.27
C GLU A 90 34.04 2.59 2.35
N VAL A 91 33.01 2.54 1.53
CA VAL A 91 32.87 1.47 0.54
C VAL A 91 33.40 1.96 -0.79
N GLU A 92 34.46 1.32 -1.29
CA GLU A 92 35.11 1.68 -2.55
C GLU A 92 34.09 1.67 -3.70
N GLY A 93 34.17 2.71 -4.54
CA GLY A 93 33.33 2.83 -5.72
C GLY A 93 31.90 3.29 -5.43
N HIS A 94 31.54 3.50 -4.17
CA HIS A 94 30.20 3.92 -3.82
C HIS A 94 30.08 5.44 -3.85
N ARG A 95 29.14 5.95 -4.64
CA ARG A 95 28.83 7.38 -4.63
C ARG A 95 28.01 7.68 -3.37
N GLY A 96 28.51 8.61 -2.58
CA GLY A 96 27.82 9.02 -1.37
C GLY A 96 26.39 9.48 -1.59
N LEU A 97 25.63 9.60 -0.51
CA LEU A 97 24.26 10.10 -0.58
C LEU A 97 24.25 11.56 -1.02
N PRO A 98 23.27 11.99 -1.81
CA PRO A 98 23.16 13.39 -2.23
C PRO A 98 23.09 14.35 -1.03
N ALA A 99 23.68 15.54 -1.21
CA ALA A 99 23.72 16.57 -0.17
C ALA A 99 22.75 17.73 -0.42
N THR A 100 22.19 17.83 -1.64
CA THR A 100 21.31 18.95 -2.00
C THR A 100 19.94 18.46 -2.46
N ALA A 101 18.94 19.32 -2.38
CA ALA A 101 17.60 19.00 -2.85
C ALA A 101 17.59 18.66 -4.34
N ASP A 102 18.35 19.42 -5.15
CA ASP A 102 18.44 19.18 -6.60
C ASP A 102 19.05 17.82 -6.91
N ALA A 103 20.10 17.42 -6.19
CA ALA A 103 20.73 16.11 -6.41
C ALA A 103 19.78 14.97 -6.01
N TRP A 104 19.03 15.14 -4.92
CA TRP A 104 18.00 14.16 -4.53
C TRP A 104 16.87 14.13 -5.57
N GLN A 105 16.43 15.28 -6.07
CA GLN A 105 15.41 15.34 -7.12
C GLN A 105 15.89 14.61 -8.38
N GLN A 106 17.12 14.81 -8.78
CA GLN A 106 17.67 14.11 -9.94
C GLN A 106 17.68 12.59 -9.72
N ARG A 107 18.13 12.14 -8.54
CA ARG A 107 18.09 10.71 -8.18
C ARG A 107 16.67 10.16 -8.24
N GLY A 108 15.70 10.93 -7.71
CA GLY A 108 14.29 10.54 -7.77
C GLY A 108 13.77 10.42 -9.20
N ASN A 109 14.15 11.36 -10.07
CA ASN A 109 13.76 11.32 -11.49
C ASN A 109 14.37 10.09 -12.20
N ASP A 110 15.59 9.73 -11.88
CA ASP A 110 16.24 8.55 -12.47
C ASP A 110 15.56 7.26 -12.01
N HIS A 111 15.23 7.16 -10.73
CA HIS A 111 14.45 6.02 -10.22
C HIS A 111 13.06 5.95 -10.89
N PHE A 112 12.42 7.10 -11.06
CA PHE A 112 11.10 7.16 -11.69
C PHE A 112 11.17 6.64 -13.14
N LYS A 113 12.19 7.09 -13.92
CA LYS A 113 12.40 6.61 -15.30
C LYS A 113 12.65 5.10 -15.34
N ALA A 114 13.27 4.56 -14.29
CA ALA A 114 13.53 3.12 -14.17
C ALA A 114 12.34 2.35 -13.57
N SER A 115 11.19 3.01 -13.38
CA SER A 115 9.98 2.44 -12.77
C SER A 115 10.18 1.93 -11.34
N LYS A 116 11.17 2.47 -10.64
CA LYS A 116 11.45 2.17 -9.23
C LYS A 116 10.72 3.21 -8.37
N TRP A 117 9.38 3.05 -8.28
CA TRP A 117 8.49 4.09 -7.75
C TRP A 117 8.74 4.41 -6.28
N PHE A 118 8.97 3.40 -5.44
CA PHE A 118 9.23 3.63 -4.01
C PHE A 118 10.55 4.41 -3.82
N LEU A 119 11.59 4.03 -4.57
CA LEU A 119 12.88 4.71 -4.52
C LEU A 119 12.76 6.16 -4.99
N ALA A 120 11.92 6.39 -6.00
CA ALA A 120 11.64 7.77 -6.48
C ALA A 120 10.97 8.57 -5.36
N ALA A 121 9.97 8.00 -4.70
CA ALA A 121 9.28 8.68 -3.59
C ALA A 121 10.20 8.91 -2.40
N LEU A 122 11.03 7.95 -2.06
CA LEU A 122 12.01 8.07 -0.96
C LEU A 122 13.00 9.20 -1.26
N ALA A 123 13.50 9.29 -2.47
CA ALA A 123 14.37 10.39 -2.87
C ALA A 123 13.68 11.77 -2.78
N UNK A 124 12.37 11.86 -3.15
CA UNK A 124 11.68 12.94 -3.04
C UNK A 124 11.53 13.38 -1.74
N SER A 125 11.32 12.33 -0.72
CA SER A 125 11.21 12.67 0.70
C SER A 125 12.49 13.33 1.24
N HIS A 126 13.65 12.77 0.89
CA HIS A 126 14.92 13.41 1.26
C HIS A 126 15.04 14.83 0.72
N ALA A 127 14.64 15.06 -0.54
CA ALA A 127 14.69 16.40 -1.12
C ALA A 127 13.79 17.37 -0.36
N LEU A 128 12.61 16.94 0.04
CA LEU A 128 11.63 17.77 0.77
C LEU A 128 12.12 18.18 2.16
N VAL A 129 12.99 17.40 2.80
CA VAL A 129 13.62 17.81 4.07
C VAL A 129 14.52 19.02 3.86
N LEU A 130 15.14 19.13 2.68
CA LEU A 130 16.06 20.21 2.35
C LEU A 130 15.33 21.41 1.74
N ASP A 131 14.20 21.20 1.10
CA ASP A 131 13.35 22.25 0.51
C ASP A 131 11.87 21.90 0.75
N HIS A 132 11.35 22.32 1.90
CA HIS A 132 10.03 21.95 2.39
C HIS A 132 8.87 22.42 1.51
N ASN A 133 9.04 23.52 0.79
CA ASN A 133 7.95 24.16 0.08
C ASN A 133 8.05 24.00 -1.44
N ALA A 134 8.82 23.05 -1.91
CA ALA A 134 9.01 22.87 -3.34
C ALA A 134 7.84 22.08 -3.97
N ALA A 135 6.92 22.80 -4.61
CA ALA A 135 5.79 22.19 -5.32
C ALA A 135 6.24 21.11 -6.32
N PRO A 136 7.31 21.30 -7.12
CA PRO A 136 7.75 20.24 -8.04
C PRO A 136 8.12 18.94 -7.31
N LEU A 137 8.76 19.02 -6.15
CA LEU A 137 9.14 17.82 -5.37
C LEU A 137 7.93 17.07 -4.89
N ARG A 138 6.93 17.79 -4.35
CA ARG A 138 5.65 17.18 -3.92
C ARG A 138 4.91 16.54 -5.09
N LEU A 139 4.88 17.22 -6.24
CA LEU A 139 4.20 16.68 -7.42
C LEU A 139 4.91 15.43 -7.95
N ASN A 140 6.24 15.40 -7.93
CA ASN A 140 6.99 14.21 -8.34
C ASN A 140 6.74 13.05 -7.38
N ARG A 141 6.73 13.31 -6.06
CA ARG A 141 6.45 12.27 -5.07
C ARG A 141 5.00 11.77 -5.20
N ALA A 142 4.05 12.67 -5.42
CA ALA A 142 2.64 12.29 -5.63
C ALA A 142 2.49 11.37 -6.87
N GLU A 143 3.21 11.66 -7.95
CA GLU A 143 3.15 10.80 -9.15
C GLU A 143 3.73 9.42 -8.86
N ALA A 144 4.87 9.36 -8.16
CA ALA A 144 5.47 8.08 -7.77
C ALA A 144 4.49 7.27 -6.88
N TYR A 145 3.83 7.95 -5.94
CA TYR A 145 2.83 7.32 -5.08
C TYR A 145 1.62 6.81 -5.89
N LEU A 146 1.14 7.56 -6.89
CA LEU A 146 0.04 7.09 -7.76
C LEU A 146 0.43 5.78 -8.46
N ARG A 147 1.68 5.68 -8.92
CA ARG A 147 2.17 4.46 -9.58
C ARG A 147 2.20 3.26 -8.64
N GLN A 148 2.36 3.51 -7.34
CA GLN A 148 2.33 2.46 -6.30
C GLN A 148 0.95 2.20 -5.73
N GLN A 149 -0.07 2.93 -6.16
CA GLN A 149 -1.41 2.90 -5.57
C GLN A 149 -1.41 3.38 -4.11
N TYR A 150 -0.48 4.25 -3.77
CA TYR A 150 -0.42 4.96 -2.49
C TYR A 150 -1.27 6.23 -2.62
N TYR A 151 -2.59 6.02 -2.73
CA TYR A 151 -3.52 7.10 -3.10
C TYR A 151 -3.61 8.17 -2.02
N THR A 152 -3.56 7.78 -0.75
CA THR A 152 -3.58 8.73 0.36
C THR A 152 -2.34 9.62 0.36
N GLY A 153 -1.16 9.03 0.16
CA GLY A 153 0.08 9.79 0.07
C GLY A 153 0.08 10.74 -1.11
N ALA A 154 -0.39 10.27 -2.28
CA ALA A 154 -0.48 11.10 -3.48
C ALA A 154 -1.46 12.26 -3.28
N LEU A 155 -2.62 11.97 -2.69
CA LEU A 155 -3.66 12.97 -2.42
C LEU A 155 -3.11 14.05 -1.47
N TYR A 156 -2.46 13.64 -0.39
CA TYR A 156 -1.90 14.58 0.59
C TYR A 156 -0.92 15.55 -0.10
N ASP A 157 0.08 15.01 -0.81
CA ASP A 157 1.09 15.84 -1.47
C ASP A 157 0.47 16.81 -2.49
N ALA A 158 -0.46 16.32 -3.32
CA ALA A 158 -1.10 17.15 -4.34
C ALA A 158 -1.99 18.24 -3.71
N GLN A 159 -2.67 17.93 -2.60
CA GLN A 159 -3.47 18.92 -1.86
C GLN A 159 -2.59 20.03 -1.26
N GLN A 160 -1.40 19.67 -0.74
CA GLN A 160 -0.45 20.67 -0.22
C GLN A 160 -0.04 21.65 -1.32
N VAL A 161 0.22 21.15 -2.54
CA VAL A 161 0.57 22.02 -3.67
C VAL A 161 -0.60 22.93 -4.04
N LEU A 162 -1.81 22.37 -4.12
CA LEU A 162 -3.00 23.15 -4.51
C LEU A 162 -3.35 24.23 -3.48
N ALA A 163 -3.01 24.00 -2.19
CA ALA A 163 -3.26 24.93 -1.10
C ALA A 163 -2.17 26.03 -0.99
N GLU A 164 -1.06 25.88 -1.71
CA GLU A 164 0.06 26.82 -1.62
C GLU A 164 -0.34 28.19 -2.20
N VAL A 165 -0.08 29.25 -1.44
CA VAL A 165 -0.37 30.61 -1.88
C VAL A 165 0.56 30.98 -3.03
N GLY A 166 -0.02 31.44 -4.15
CA GLY A 166 0.77 31.85 -5.31
C GLY A 166 1.25 30.71 -6.20
N VAL A 167 0.73 29.51 -6.02
CA VAL A 167 1.10 28.37 -6.88
C VAL A 167 0.81 28.69 -8.36
N SER A 168 1.74 28.34 -9.25
CA SER A 168 1.54 28.57 -10.69
C SER A 168 0.38 27.72 -11.24
N UNK A 169 -0.10 28.04 -12.16
CA UNK A 169 -1.10 27.41 -12.78
C UNK A 169 -0.75 26.08 -13.19
N ALA A 170 0.40 26.02 -13.79
CA ALA A 170 0.87 24.73 -14.27
C ALA A 170 0.98 23.72 -13.13
N PHE A 171 1.49 24.11 -11.98
CA PHE A 171 1.58 23.23 -10.82
C PHE A 171 0.19 22.94 -10.24
N ALA A 172 -0.69 23.92 -10.19
CA ALA A 172 -2.06 23.72 -9.72
C ALA A 172 -2.83 22.73 -10.63
N ASP A 173 -2.65 22.82 -11.94
CA ASP A 173 -3.27 21.89 -12.90
C ASP A 173 -2.71 20.46 -12.72
N LYS A 174 -1.40 20.33 -12.56
CA LYS A 174 -0.78 19.02 -12.28
C LYS A 174 -1.30 18.44 -10.94
N ALA A 175 -1.40 19.29 -9.91
CA ALA A 175 -1.92 18.88 -8.61
C ALA A 175 -3.37 18.41 -8.73
N LEU A 176 -4.18 19.15 -9.49
CA LEU A 176 -5.61 18.82 -9.69
C LEU A 176 -5.75 17.45 -10.37
N LEU A 177 -4.94 17.17 -11.40
CA LEU A 177 -4.96 15.87 -12.06
C LEU A 177 -4.54 14.73 -11.12
N ARG A 178 -3.55 14.98 -10.26
CA ARG A 178 -3.11 13.96 -9.29
C ARG A 178 -4.17 13.72 -8.21
N ILE A 179 -4.82 14.80 -7.76
CA ILE A 179 -5.98 14.70 -6.83
C ILE A 179 -7.08 13.85 -7.46
N ALA A 180 -7.42 14.12 -8.73
CA ALA A 180 -8.48 13.40 -9.44
C ALA A 180 -8.17 11.89 -9.52
N LYS A 181 -6.93 11.55 -9.90
CA LYS A 181 -6.51 10.15 -10.01
C LYS A 181 -6.45 9.47 -8.64
N ALA A 182 -5.98 10.17 -7.61
CA ALA A 182 -5.95 9.63 -6.26
C ALA A 182 -7.36 9.38 -5.73
N ARG A 183 -8.27 10.33 -5.92
CA ARG A 183 -9.69 10.17 -5.56
C ARG A 183 -10.33 8.98 -6.29
N TYR A 184 -10.00 8.80 -7.57
CA TYR A 184 -10.45 7.62 -8.30
C TYR A 184 -9.95 6.33 -7.65
N GLY A 185 -8.70 6.28 -7.33
CA GLY A 185 -8.11 5.16 -6.58
C GLY A 185 -8.73 4.95 -5.19
N UNK A 186 -9.08 6.00 -4.48
CA UNK A 186 -9.63 5.97 -3.43
C UNK A 186 -10.87 5.70 -3.55
N GLN A 187 -11.60 5.28 -4.76
CA GLN A 187 -12.99 4.96 -5.08
C GLN A 187 -13.99 6.09 -4.77
N GLU A 188 -13.47 7.28 -4.63
CA GLU A 188 -14.28 8.49 -4.42
C GLU A 188 -14.62 9.10 -5.78
N TYR A 189 -15.43 8.37 -6.56
CA TYR A 189 -15.66 8.68 -7.97
C TYR A 189 -16.33 10.03 -8.21
N ASN A 190 -17.19 10.49 -7.29
CA ASN A 190 -17.79 11.83 -7.37
C ASN A 190 -16.71 12.92 -7.29
N LYS A 191 -15.84 12.82 -6.29
CA LYS A 191 -14.77 13.81 -6.09
C LYS A 191 -13.74 13.74 -7.23
N ALA A 192 -13.48 12.53 -7.73
CA ALA A 192 -12.60 12.36 -8.89
C ALA A 192 -13.19 13.05 -10.12
N GLN A 193 -14.48 12.83 -10.38
CA GLN A 193 -15.17 13.43 -11.52
C GLN A 193 -15.17 14.96 -11.41
N GLU A 194 -15.44 15.49 -10.23
CA GLU A 194 -15.40 16.94 -9.97
C GLU A 194 -14.02 17.53 -10.30
N ALA A 195 -12.97 16.87 -9.85
CA ALA A 195 -11.59 17.34 -10.11
C ALA A 195 -11.25 17.25 -11.60
N PHE A 196 -11.62 16.18 -12.27
CA PHE A 196 -11.44 16.09 -13.72
C PHE A 196 -12.26 17.14 -14.48
N UNK A 197 -13.41 17.35 -14.12
CA UNK A 197 -14.18 18.20 -14.68
C UNK A 197 -13.70 19.54 -14.54
N ARG A 198 -13.14 19.92 -13.34
CA ARG A 198 -12.54 21.24 -13.05
C ARG A 198 -11.32 21.52 -13.95
N TYR A 199 -10.45 20.50 -14.14
CA TYR A 199 -9.34 20.59 -15.06
C TYR A 199 -9.83 20.82 -16.51
N LYS A 200 -10.79 20.02 -16.97
CA LYS A 200 -11.30 20.09 -18.34
C LYS A 200 -11.92 21.47 -18.65
N GLY A 201 -12.57 22.09 -17.65
CA GLY A 201 -13.14 23.44 -17.80
C GLY A 201 -12.12 24.51 -18.13
N LYS A 202 -10.87 24.33 -17.68
CA LYS A 202 -9.76 25.25 -18.01
C LYS A 202 -9.06 24.87 -19.31
N HIS A 203 -9.17 23.60 -19.73
CA HIS A 203 -8.44 23.04 -20.87
C HIS A 203 -9.41 22.31 -21.80
N VAL A 204 -10.35 23.04 -22.36
CA VAL A 204 -11.49 22.50 -23.15
C VAL A 204 -11.01 21.61 -24.31
N GLY A 205 -9.91 21.99 -24.96
CA GLY A 205 -9.35 21.22 -26.08
C GLY A 205 -8.55 19.98 -25.69
N ASP A 206 -8.23 19.82 -24.40
CA ASP A 206 -7.45 18.68 -23.94
C ASP A 206 -8.35 17.45 -23.76
N THR A 207 -8.16 16.42 -24.61
CA THR A 207 -8.94 15.18 -24.56
C THR A 207 -8.32 14.11 -23.65
N SER A 208 -7.17 14.40 -23.03
CA SER A 208 -6.46 13.41 -22.23
C SER A 208 -7.25 12.92 -21.02
N VAL A 209 -8.19 13.72 -20.50
CA VAL A 209 -9.00 13.35 -19.33
C VAL A 209 -10.39 12.78 -19.70
N ASP A 210 -10.73 12.74 -20.99
CA ASP A 210 -12.06 12.27 -21.41
C ASP A 210 -12.29 10.81 -21.01
N SER A 211 -11.28 9.97 -21.19
CA SER A 211 -11.37 8.55 -20.78
C SER A 211 -11.54 8.42 -19.24
N TRP A 212 -10.92 9.31 -18.48
CA TRP A 212 -11.09 9.30 -17.02
C TRP A 212 -12.52 9.71 -16.62
N LEU A 213 -13.08 10.69 -17.31
CA LEU A 213 -14.48 11.12 -17.08
C LEU A 213 -15.46 10.00 -17.43
N ASP A 214 -15.21 9.27 -18.54
CA ASP A 214 -16.02 8.11 -18.92
C ASP A 214 -15.92 7.01 -17.84
N ARG A 215 -14.73 6.75 -17.35
CA ARG A 215 -14.52 5.77 -16.27
C ARG A 215 -15.27 6.20 -15.00
N CYS A 216 -15.18 7.48 -14.62
CA CYS A 216 -15.91 7.97 -13.45
C CYS A 216 -17.44 7.77 -13.61
N ARG A 217 -17.98 8.08 -14.79
CA ARG A 217 -19.42 7.88 -15.05
C ARG A 217 -19.83 6.42 -14.92
N ALA A 218 -19.00 5.51 -15.47
CA ALA A 218 -19.28 4.07 -15.37
C ALA A 218 -19.26 3.61 -13.92
N ARG A 219 -18.22 3.99 -13.16
CA ARG A 219 -18.09 3.62 -11.73
C ARG A 219 -19.21 4.19 -10.89
N LEU A 220 -19.64 5.43 -11.15
CA LEU A 220 -20.77 6.05 -10.44
C LEU A 220 -22.08 5.31 -10.70
N ARG A 221 -22.32 4.94 -11.95
CA ARG A 221 -23.52 4.14 -12.30
C ARG A 221 -23.50 2.80 -11.56
N GLU A 222 -22.38 2.09 -11.60
CA GLU A 222 -22.23 0.79 -10.94
C GLU A 222 -22.45 0.91 -9.42
N SER A 223 -21.77 1.86 -8.78
CA SER A 223 -21.82 1.99 -7.31
C SER A 223 -23.19 2.46 -6.80
N SER A 224 -23.93 3.26 -7.60
CA SER A 224 -25.22 3.80 -7.16
C SER A 224 -26.41 2.89 -7.50
N THR A 225 -26.32 2.11 -8.59
CA THR A 225 -27.44 1.34 -9.09
C THR A 225 -27.25 -0.17 -9.07
N GLY A 226 -26.00 -0.65 -8.98
CA GLY A 226 -25.71 -2.07 -9.15
C GLY A 226 -25.80 -2.55 -10.61
N LEU A 227 -25.89 -1.61 -11.55
CA LEU A 227 -26.00 -1.97 -12.98
C LEU A 227 -24.61 -2.06 -13.59
N TYR A 228 -24.18 -3.29 -13.85
CA TYR A 228 -22.87 -3.61 -14.41
C TYR A 228 -23.03 -4.13 -15.83
N ASP A 229 -22.05 -3.85 -16.68
CA ASP A 229 -21.90 -4.51 -17.99
C ASP A 229 -21.19 -5.86 -17.76
N TRP A 230 -21.94 -6.85 -17.28
CA TRP A 230 -21.40 -8.17 -16.97
C TRP A 230 -20.68 -8.82 -18.15
N PRO A 231 -21.24 -8.76 -19.38
CA PRO A 231 -20.52 -9.34 -20.53
C PRO A 231 -19.15 -8.70 -20.77
N SER A 232 -19.06 -7.37 -20.65
CA SER A 232 -17.80 -6.65 -20.83
C SER A 232 -16.81 -6.99 -19.71
N LEU A 233 -17.29 -7.04 -18.46
CA LEU A 233 -16.46 -7.40 -17.30
C LEU A 233 -15.93 -8.83 -17.46
N PHE A 234 -16.77 -9.76 -17.90
CA PHE A 234 -16.37 -11.15 -18.13
C PHE A 234 -15.28 -11.24 -19.21
N ARG A 235 -15.47 -10.55 -20.34
CA ARG A 235 -14.47 -10.52 -21.42
C ARG A 235 -13.13 -9.92 -20.92
N THR A 236 -13.21 -8.85 -20.14
CA THR A 236 -12.01 -8.20 -19.57
C THR A 236 -11.28 -9.15 -18.62
N ALA A 237 -12.04 -9.88 -17.79
CA ALA A 237 -11.48 -10.81 -16.82
C ALA A 237 -10.70 -11.97 -17.46
N GLN A 238 -11.02 -12.31 -18.71
CA GLN A 238 -10.23 -13.32 -19.46
C GLN A 238 -8.80 -12.85 -19.76
N ARG A 239 -8.58 -11.53 -19.77
CA ARG A 239 -7.29 -10.93 -20.12
C ARG A 239 -6.59 -10.27 -18.94
N LYS A 240 -7.36 -9.79 -17.97
CA LYS A 240 -6.85 -9.07 -16.80
C LYS A 240 -7.49 -9.64 -15.55
N ILE A 241 -6.68 -10.13 -14.65
CA ILE A 241 -7.16 -10.71 -13.39
C ILE A 241 -7.86 -9.64 -12.53
N ARG A 242 -7.37 -8.42 -12.56
CA ARG A 242 -7.93 -7.32 -11.77
C ARG A 242 -8.70 -6.37 -12.69
N VAL A 243 -10.01 -6.34 -12.52
CA VAL A 243 -10.94 -5.61 -13.38
C VAL A 243 -11.29 -4.26 -12.74
N ASP A 244 -11.41 -3.22 -13.58
CA ASP A 244 -11.81 -1.88 -13.12
C ASP A 244 -13.34 -1.83 -13.06
N ALA A 245 -13.88 -1.99 -11.85
CA ALA A 245 -15.32 -1.92 -11.58
C ALA A 245 -15.51 -1.30 -10.21
N ALA A 246 -16.68 -0.72 -9.96
CA ALA A 246 -16.99 -0.14 -8.65
C ALA A 246 -17.56 -1.20 -7.71
N ASP A 247 -17.46 -0.92 -6.42
CA ASP A 247 -18.20 -1.68 -5.41
C ASP A 247 -19.66 -1.19 -5.40
N PHE A 248 -20.56 -2.07 -5.01
CA PHE A 248 -21.99 -1.77 -4.86
C PHE A 248 -22.50 -2.40 -3.57
N ILE A 249 -23.13 -1.59 -2.73
CA ILE A 249 -23.80 -2.05 -1.52
C ILE A 249 -25.31 -1.81 -1.72
N GLY A 250 -26.03 -2.90 -1.87
CA GLY A 250 -27.49 -2.88 -2.04
C GLY A 250 -28.22 -2.84 -0.69
N PRO A 251 -29.38 -3.51 -0.56
CA PRO A 251 -30.21 -3.38 0.63
C PRO A 251 -29.70 -4.27 1.77
N VAL A 252 -28.45 -4.05 2.19
CA VAL A 252 -27.79 -4.82 3.26
C VAL A 252 -27.04 -3.88 4.19
N LYS A 253 -26.84 -4.35 5.43
CA LYS A 253 -26.01 -3.63 6.41
C LYS A 253 -25.34 -4.60 7.36
N VAL A 254 -24.24 -4.14 7.97
CA VAL A 254 -23.58 -4.88 9.04
C VAL A 254 -24.30 -4.58 10.36
N ARG A 255 -24.54 -5.64 11.14
CA ARG A 255 -25.22 -5.52 12.44
C ARG A 255 -24.65 -6.54 13.43
N ARG A 256 -24.68 -6.19 14.70
CA ARG A 256 -24.30 -7.13 15.77
C ARG A 256 -25.37 -8.23 15.87
N MET A 257 -24.91 -9.48 15.89
CA MET A 257 -25.78 -10.67 15.88
C MET A 257 -25.80 -11.28 17.28
N LYS A 258 -26.62 -10.72 18.15
CA LYS A 258 -26.69 -11.14 19.57
C LYS A 258 -26.98 -12.63 19.73
N HIS A 259 -27.81 -13.19 18.84
CA HIS A 259 -28.22 -14.59 18.89
C HIS A 259 -27.25 -15.56 18.22
N ARG A 260 -26.10 -15.04 17.72
CA ARG A 260 -25.06 -15.84 17.04
C ARG A 260 -23.68 -15.52 17.63
N GLY A 261 -23.56 -15.66 18.93
CA GLY A 261 -22.28 -15.45 19.61
C GLY A 261 -21.84 -13.99 19.75
N GLY A 262 -22.70 -13.01 19.41
CA GLY A 262 -22.40 -11.60 19.62
C GLY A 262 -21.48 -10.96 18.58
N GLY A 263 -21.08 -11.70 17.56
CA GLY A 263 -20.27 -11.18 16.46
C GLY A 263 -21.08 -10.29 15.51
N ARG A 264 -20.42 -9.78 14.48
CA ARG A 264 -21.09 -8.99 13.43
C ARG A 264 -21.52 -9.91 12.29
N GLY A 265 -22.64 -9.57 11.67
CA GLY A 265 -23.14 -10.26 10.49
C GLY A 265 -23.77 -9.28 9.52
N VAL A 266 -24.04 -9.75 8.33
CA VAL A 266 -24.71 -8.99 7.28
C VAL A 266 -26.21 -9.34 7.31
N VAL A 267 -27.07 -8.34 7.31
CA VAL A 267 -28.53 -8.52 7.27
C VAL A 267 -29.11 -7.66 6.16
N THR A 268 -30.20 -8.12 5.58
CA THR A 268 -30.95 -7.30 4.61
C THR A 268 -31.70 -6.19 5.36
N THR A 269 -31.89 -5.07 4.69
CA THR A 269 -32.61 -3.90 5.25
C THR A 269 -34.07 -3.84 4.78
N LYS A 270 -34.45 -4.71 3.83
CA LYS A 270 -35.80 -4.85 3.31
C LYS A 270 -35.99 -6.27 2.78
N ASP A 271 -37.18 -6.62 2.39
CA ASP A 271 -37.43 -7.88 1.68
C ASP A 271 -36.72 -7.84 0.33
N VAL A 272 -36.07 -8.94 -0.04
CA VAL A 272 -35.31 -9.05 -1.28
C VAL A 272 -35.88 -10.17 -2.14
N LYS A 273 -35.84 -9.99 -3.44
CA LYS A 273 -36.33 -10.97 -4.41
C LYS A 273 -35.22 -11.90 -4.86
N THR A 274 -35.60 -13.09 -5.30
CA THR A 274 -34.64 -14.02 -5.91
C THR A 274 -33.95 -13.34 -7.10
N GLY A 275 -32.63 -13.40 -7.13
CA GLY A 275 -31.85 -12.77 -8.19
C GLY A 275 -31.50 -11.30 -7.96
N GLU A 276 -32.03 -10.68 -6.91
CA GLU A 276 -31.68 -9.28 -6.58
C GLU A 276 -30.23 -9.20 -6.14
N LEU A 277 -29.46 -8.28 -6.74
CA LEU A 277 -28.04 -8.08 -6.41
C LEU A 277 -27.91 -7.42 -5.04
N LEU A 278 -27.21 -8.06 -4.13
CA LEU A 278 -27.06 -7.58 -2.75
C LEU A 278 -25.75 -6.81 -2.55
N VAL A 279 -24.66 -7.32 -3.12
CA VAL A 279 -23.34 -6.75 -2.87
C VAL A 279 -22.39 -7.12 -4.02
N VAL A 280 -21.56 -6.17 -4.41
CA VAL A 280 -20.35 -6.40 -5.22
C VAL A 280 -19.22 -5.68 -4.50
N THR A 281 -18.16 -6.38 -4.15
CA THR A 281 -17.00 -5.74 -3.51
C THR A 281 -15.70 -6.27 -4.11
N LYS A 282 -14.73 -5.40 -4.18
CA LYS A 282 -13.35 -5.78 -4.51
C LYS A 282 -12.64 -6.19 -3.21
N PRO A 283 -11.75 -7.18 -3.26
CA PRO A 283 -10.97 -7.51 -2.06
C PRO A 283 -10.03 -6.38 -1.69
N PHE A 284 -9.77 -6.22 -0.40
CA PHE A 284 -8.76 -5.27 0.09
C PHE A 284 -7.39 -5.59 -0.52
N ALA A 285 -7.04 -6.88 -0.55
CA ALA A 285 -5.85 -7.38 -1.22
C ALA A 285 -6.15 -8.78 -1.77
N SER A 286 -5.49 -9.15 -2.85
CA SER A 286 -5.66 -10.46 -3.46
C SER A 286 -4.33 -10.96 -4.02
N VAL A 287 -4.13 -12.27 -3.96
CA VAL A 287 -2.97 -12.95 -4.54
C VAL A 287 -3.47 -14.11 -5.37
N TYR A 288 -2.90 -14.27 -6.53
CA TYR A 288 -3.21 -15.37 -7.45
C TYR A 288 -1.94 -16.19 -7.68
N ALA A 289 -2.09 -17.45 -8.06
CA ALA A 289 -0.94 -18.31 -8.35
C ALA A 289 0.01 -17.68 -9.37
N SER A 290 -0.53 -16.93 -10.34
CA SER A 290 0.26 -16.21 -11.35
C SER A 290 1.11 -15.06 -10.78
N ASP A 291 0.84 -14.62 -9.55
CA ASP A 291 1.65 -13.58 -8.91
C ASP A 291 2.94 -14.14 -8.29
N LEU A 292 3.03 -15.46 -8.15
CA LEU A 292 4.20 -16.12 -7.60
C LEU A 292 5.24 -16.38 -8.69
N PRO A 293 6.54 -16.34 -8.36
CA PRO A 293 7.57 -16.69 -9.34
C PRO A 293 7.40 -18.11 -9.86
N ALA A 294 7.57 -18.31 -11.15
CA ALA A 294 7.24 -19.57 -11.84
C ALA A 294 8.02 -20.78 -11.33
N ASN A 295 9.19 -20.60 -10.76
CA ASN A 295 10.09 -21.70 -10.40
C ASN A 295 10.51 -21.67 -8.92
N GLN A 296 9.73 -21.02 -8.06
CA GLN A 296 10.04 -20.99 -6.62
C GLN A 296 8.98 -21.73 -5.84
N PHE A 297 9.44 -22.74 -5.12
CA PHE A 297 8.60 -23.47 -4.16
C PHE A 297 9.00 -23.00 -2.76
N ILE A 298 8.14 -22.22 -2.14
CA ILE A 298 8.37 -21.69 -0.80
C ILE A 298 7.30 -22.28 0.12
N VAL A 299 7.73 -22.91 1.20
CA VAL A 299 6.83 -23.37 2.25
C VAL A 299 7.20 -22.62 3.52
N THR A 300 6.22 -21.98 4.11
CA THR A 300 6.40 -21.33 5.41
C THR A 300 5.87 -22.27 6.49
N LEU A 301 6.75 -22.64 7.43
CA LEU A 301 6.38 -23.49 8.54
C LEU A 301 6.29 -22.65 9.82
N ASP A 302 5.16 -22.70 10.46
CA ASP A 302 4.97 -22.13 11.78
C ASP A 302 5.18 -23.25 12.79
N LEU A 303 6.32 -23.22 13.47
CA LEU A 303 6.71 -24.29 14.40
C LEU A 303 5.91 -24.25 15.71
N LEU A 304 5.33 -23.09 16.05
CA LEU A 304 4.53 -22.98 17.28
C LEU A 304 3.15 -23.59 17.08
N SER A 305 2.49 -23.22 15.99
CA SER A 305 1.16 -23.76 15.67
C SER A 305 1.24 -25.12 14.95
N LYS A 306 2.44 -25.54 14.53
CA LYS A 306 2.68 -26.76 13.76
C LYS A 306 1.89 -26.77 12.45
N THR A 307 1.77 -25.62 11.81
CA THR A 307 1.04 -25.50 10.53
C THR A 307 1.98 -25.08 9.41
N ALA A 308 1.64 -25.52 8.21
CA ALA A 308 2.29 -25.05 6.99
C ALA A 308 1.40 -24.02 6.31
N ARG A 309 2.00 -22.94 5.84
CA ARG A 309 1.26 -21.90 5.10
C ARG A 309 1.69 -21.91 3.64
N GLU A 310 0.75 -21.64 2.77
CA GLU A 310 1.03 -21.53 1.35
C GLU A 310 1.82 -20.24 1.06
N PRO A 311 2.63 -20.24 -0.01
CA PRO A 311 3.38 -19.04 -0.40
C PRO A 311 2.49 -17.82 -0.62
N THR A 312 1.26 -18.06 -1.08
CA THR A 312 0.26 -17.00 -1.32
C THR A 312 -0.12 -16.26 -0.04
N ASP A 313 -0.13 -16.94 1.12
CA ASP A 313 -0.48 -16.31 2.39
C ASP A 313 0.54 -15.23 2.79
N SER A 314 1.83 -15.55 2.62
CA SER A 314 2.90 -14.60 2.93
C SER A 314 2.87 -13.40 1.99
N LEU A 315 2.62 -13.65 0.70
CA LEU A 315 2.52 -12.57 -0.28
C LEU A 315 1.27 -11.71 -0.03
N LEU A 316 0.16 -12.34 0.39
CA LEU A 316 -1.06 -11.61 0.74
C LEU A 316 -0.81 -10.66 1.92
N LEU A 317 -0.14 -11.14 2.97
CA LEU A 317 0.23 -10.29 4.11
C LEU A 317 1.10 -9.11 3.64
N ALA A 318 2.11 -9.38 2.82
CA ALA A 318 3.00 -8.34 2.30
C ALA A 318 2.21 -7.28 1.50
N ARG A 319 1.21 -7.70 0.71
CA ARG A 319 0.36 -6.78 -0.05
C ARG A 319 -0.55 -5.94 0.85
N ILE A 320 -1.09 -6.54 1.91
CA ILE A 320 -1.89 -5.79 2.89
C ILE A 320 -1.02 -4.74 3.56
N VAL A 321 0.18 -5.12 4.00
CA VAL A 321 1.13 -4.22 4.65
C VAL A 321 1.54 -3.09 3.72
N ASP A 322 1.88 -3.41 2.48
CA ASP A 322 2.26 -2.40 1.47
C ASP A 322 1.13 -1.40 1.22
N LYS A 323 -0.10 -1.91 1.09
CA LYS A 323 -1.28 -1.05 0.89
C LYS A 323 -1.52 -0.13 2.08
N LEU A 324 -1.41 -0.67 3.31
CA LEU A 324 -1.57 0.13 4.54
C LEU A 324 -0.44 1.15 4.71
N TYR A 325 0.78 0.82 4.29
CA TYR A 325 1.92 1.73 4.35
C TYR A 325 1.65 2.99 3.51
N GLY A 326 1.12 2.80 2.31
CA GLY A 326 0.83 3.93 1.40
C GLY A 326 -0.53 4.58 1.61
N ASN A 327 -1.41 3.93 2.39
CA ASN A 327 -2.79 4.40 2.63
C ASN A 327 -3.15 4.20 4.11
N PRO A 328 -2.47 4.92 5.01
CA PRO A 328 -2.66 4.69 6.46
C PRO A 328 -4.07 5.02 6.97
N ASP A 329 -4.83 5.81 6.24
CA ASP A 329 -6.24 6.08 6.53
C ASP A 329 -7.12 4.82 6.46
N LEU A 330 -6.66 3.78 5.77
CA LEU A 330 -7.39 2.51 5.66
C LEU A 330 -7.16 1.58 6.87
N ARG A 331 -6.32 1.99 7.82
CA ARG A 331 -5.93 1.16 8.96
C ARG A 331 -7.14 0.58 9.69
N ASP A 332 -8.09 1.43 10.05
CA ASP A 332 -9.22 1.00 10.88
C ASP A 332 -10.15 0.03 10.14
N GLU A 333 -10.22 0.10 8.81
CA GLU A 333 -11.00 -0.87 8.03
C GLU A 333 -10.50 -2.29 8.25
N VAL A 334 -9.19 -2.45 8.42
CA VAL A 334 -8.57 -3.77 8.63
C VAL A 334 -8.53 -4.14 10.11
N TYR A 335 -8.05 -3.24 10.96
CA TYR A 335 -7.86 -3.55 12.39
C TYR A 335 -9.18 -3.67 13.17
N HIS A 336 -10.30 -3.21 12.60
CA HIS A 336 -11.62 -3.46 13.17
C HIS A 336 -12.19 -4.84 12.79
N LEU A 337 -11.40 -5.70 12.14
CA LEU A 337 -11.76 -7.10 11.91
C LEU A 337 -11.36 -7.96 13.13
N TYR A 338 -11.96 -9.13 13.23
CA TYR A 338 -11.69 -10.03 14.35
C TYR A 338 -10.31 -10.68 14.22
N ALA A 339 -9.49 -10.49 15.23
CA ALA A 339 -8.12 -11.02 15.28
C ALA A 339 -7.97 -12.21 16.25
N GLY A 340 -9.02 -12.53 17.00
CA GLY A 340 -8.96 -13.60 17.99
C GLY A 340 -9.21 -13.07 19.41
N PRO A 341 -9.27 -13.98 20.40
CA PRO A 341 -9.59 -13.59 21.78
C PRO A 341 -8.49 -12.77 22.47
N ASP A 342 -7.28 -12.83 21.98
CA ASP A 342 -6.14 -12.12 22.55
C ASP A 342 -6.06 -10.64 22.12
N TYR A 343 -6.95 -10.22 21.22
CA TYR A 343 -7.01 -8.85 20.70
C TYR A 343 -8.34 -8.20 21.07
N PRO A 344 -8.40 -6.85 21.03
CA PRO A 344 -9.65 -6.16 21.34
C PRO A 344 -10.79 -6.64 20.43
N ALA A 345 -11.98 -6.76 21.02
CA ALA A 345 -13.18 -7.15 20.28
C ALA A 345 -13.50 -6.10 19.21
N PRO A 346 -13.93 -6.52 18.01
CA PRO A 346 -14.29 -5.58 16.96
C PRO A 346 -15.36 -4.59 17.37
N PRO A 347 -15.25 -3.32 17.00
CA PRO A 347 -16.31 -2.35 17.33
C PRO A 347 -17.64 -2.71 16.71
N UNK A 348 -18.44 -2.25 17.19
CA UNK A 348 -19.70 -2.52 16.85
C UNK A 348 -20.13 -1.95 15.60
N THR A 349 -19.73 -0.71 15.50
CA THR A 349 -19.96 0.01 14.22
C THR A 349 -18.93 -0.42 13.19
N TYR A 350 -19.41 -0.71 11.98
CA TYR A 350 -18.56 -1.07 10.85
C TYR A 350 -19.33 -0.78 9.55
N PRO A 351 -18.74 -0.22 8.51
CA PRO A 351 -17.33 0.22 8.44
C PRO A 351 -17.04 1.45 9.33
N PRO A 352 -15.76 1.69 9.63
CA PRO A 352 -15.40 2.91 10.37
C PRO A 352 -15.66 4.16 9.53
N SER A 353 -15.77 5.30 10.20
CA SER A 353 -15.91 6.58 9.51
C SER A 353 -14.65 6.87 8.69
N PRO A 354 -14.78 7.43 7.49
CA PRO A 354 -13.61 7.83 6.71
C PRO A 354 -12.75 8.82 7.50
N SER A 355 -11.44 8.65 7.41
CA SER A 355 -10.48 9.57 8.02
C SER A 355 -9.85 10.48 6.96
N ASP A 356 -9.29 11.58 7.40
CA ASP A 356 -8.60 12.52 6.50
C ASP A 356 -7.31 11.91 5.95
N PRO A 357 -6.88 12.32 4.76
CA PRO A 357 -5.62 11.85 4.21
C PRO A 357 -4.44 12.15 5.14
N VAL A 358 -3.59 11.18 5.33
CA VAL A 358 -2.41 11.27 6.20
C VAL A 358 -1.16 11.32 5.34
N VAL A 359 -0.17 12.10 5.78
CA VAL A 359 1.10 12.16 5.07
C VAL A 359 1.75 10.76 5.06
N VAL A 360 2.26 10.37 3.91
CA VAL A 360 3.05 9.15 3.75
C VAL A 360 4.49 9.57 3.54
N ASP A 361 5.35 9.22 4.48
CA ASP A 361 6.74 9.63 4.42
C ASP A 361 7.65 8.57 5.05
N PRO A 362 8.52 7.93 4.25
CA PRO A 362 9.46 6.95 4.80
C PRO A 362 10.45 7.52 5.84
N LEU A 363 10.61 8.85 5.85
CA LEU A 363 11.47 9.52 6.84
C LEU A 363 10.73 9.76 8.17
N ASP A 364 9.39 9.59 8.18
CA ASP A 364 8.59 9.82 9.38
C ASP A 364 7.26 9.05 9.33
N PRO A 365 7.32 7.70 9.33
CA PRO A 365 6.08 6.90 9.33
C PRO A 365 5.25 7.20 10.58
N LYS A 366 4.03 7.65 10.38
CA LYS A 366 3.14 8.12 11.46
C LYS A 366 2.24 7.03 12.03
N VAL A 367 1.95 6.00 11.26
CA VAL A 367 0.96 4.99 11.66
C VAL A 367 1.63 3.60 11.70
N UNK A 368 1.71 2.96 12.72
CA UNK A 368 2.30 1.84 12.89
C UNK A 368 1.52 0.85 12.36
N ILE A 369 2.08 -0.12 11.80
CA ILE A 369 1.46 -1.34 11.28
C ILE A 369 1.82 -2.51 12.20
N ASP A 370 0.84 -3.07 12.87
CA ASP A 370 0.99 -4.22 13.78
C ASP A 370 0.87 -5.51 12.96
N ILE A 371 2.01 -6.12 12.66
CA ILE A 371 2.07 -7.34 11.82
C ILE A 371 1.42 -8.51 12.56
N ALA A 372 1.61 -8.63 13.87
CA ALA A 372 1.03 -9.76 14.64
C ALA A 372 -0.50 -9.74 14.58
N GLN A 373 -1.11 -8.56 14.73
CA GLN A 373 -2.56 -8.44 14.63
C GLN A 373 -3.04 -8.72 13.19
N LEU A 374 -2.29 -8.26 12.17
CA LEU A 374 -2.65 -8.55 10.77
C LEU A 374 -2.59 -10.06 10.48
N GLU A 375 -1.55 -10.74 10.95
CA GLU A 375 -1.46 -12.19 10.81
C GLU A 375 -2.64 -12.89 11.49
N ALA A 376 -2.98 -12.45 12.70
CA ALA A 376 -4.12 -13.01 13.44
C ALA A 376 -5.43 -12.81 12.67
N ILE A 377 -5.65 -11.63 12.06
CA ILE A 377 -6.84 -11.38 11.22
C ILE A 377 -6.84 -12.31 10.00
N CYS A 378 -5.71 -12.43 9.31
CA CYS A 378 -5.61 -13.22 8.08
C CYS A 378 -5.81 -14.73 8.32
N THR A 379 -5.48 -15.21 9.51
CA THR A 379 -5.61 -16.65 9.83
C THR A 379 -7.02 -17.05 10.31
N LYS A 380 -7.91 -16.09 10.55
CA LYS A 380 -9.27 -16.41 11.02
C LYS A 380 -10.22 -16.60 9.83
N PRO A 381 -11.11 -17.62 9.89
CA PRO A 381 -12.07 -17.85 8.80
C PRO A 381 -12.96 -16.64 8.52
N SER A 382 -13.20 -15.82 9.52
CA SER A 382 -13.95 -14.57 9.35
C SER A 382 -13.27 -13.47 8.51
N UNK A 383 -12.24 -13.59 8.35
CA UNK A 383 -11.56 -12.79 7.60
C UNK A 383 -11.73 -12.99 6.23
N GLN A 384 -11.96 -14.15 6.06
CA GLN A 384 -12.23 -14.62 4.70
C GLN A 384 -13.66 -14.30 4.24
N VAL A 385 -14.52 -13.94 5.13
CA VAL A 385 -15.91 -13.63 4.80
C VAL A 385 -16.03 -12.14 4.47
N CYS A 386 -16.72 -11.84 3.38
CA CYS A 386 -17.03 -10.50 2.91
C CYS A 386 -17.36 -9.53 4.03
N THR A 387 -16.48 -8.61 4.26
CA THR A 387 -16.86 -7.43 5.01
C THR A 387 -17.55 -6.48 4.03
N LEU A 388 -18.67 -5.95 4.43
CA LEU A 388 -19.46 -5.03 3.60
C LEU A 388 -18.86 -3.63 3.52
N SER A 389 -17.63 -3.46 4.00
CA SER A 389 -16.88 -2.27 3.61
C SER A 389 -16.50 -2.43 2.14
N PRO A 390 -16.74 -1.45 1.31
CA PRO A 390 -16.32 -1.52 -0.09
C PRO A 390 -14.82 -1.74 -0.27
N ARG A 391 -14.05 -1.69 0.80
CA ARG A 391 -12.59 -1.75 0.71
C ARG A 391 -11.96 -2.92 1.46
N CYS A 392 -12.73 -3.73 2.17
CA CYS A 392 -12.10 -4.72 3.06
C CYS A 392 -12.68 -6.12 2.95
N SER A 393 -12.37 -6.79 1.85
CA SER A 393 -12.46 -8.24 1.79
C SER A 393 -11.04 -8.78 1.53
N ILE A 394 -10.57 -9.60 2.45
CA ILE A 394 -9.28 -10.29 2.30
C ILE A 394 -9.65 -11.65 1.69
N ILE A 395 -9.28 -11.86 0.44
CA ILE A 395 -9.55 -13.10 -0.26
C ILE A 395 -8.23 -13.87 -0.36
N PRO A 396 -8.12 -15.03 0.27
CA PRO A 396 -6.97 -15.90 0.01
C PRO A 396 -6.99 -16.33 -1.46
N ALA A 397 -5.89 -16.85 -1.93
CA ALA A 397 -5.73 -17.24 -3.32
C ALA A 397 -6.89 -18.11 -3.78
N LEU A 398 -7.67 -17.59 -4.70
CA LEU A 398 -8.62 -18.44 -5.41
C LEU A 398 -7.81 -19.29 -6.40
N PRO A 399 -8.06 -20.58 -6.48
CA PRO A 399 -7.42 -21.36 -7.53
C PRO A 399 -7.72 -20.72 -8.87
N THR A 400 -6.71 -20.63 -9.70
CA THR A 400 -6.90 -20.16 -11.08
C THR A 400 -8.01 -21.04 -11.68
N PRO A 401 -9.06 -20.48 -12.26
CA PRO A 401 -10.05 -21.32 -12.89
C PRO A 401 -9.33 -22.26 -13.88
N PRO A 402 -9.63 -23.55 -13.88
CA PRO A 402 -8.99 -24.46 -14.82
C PRO A 402 -9.15 -23.88 -16.21
N GLY A 403 -8.05 -23.78 -16.91
CA GLY A 403 -8.07 -23.28 -18.28
C GLY A 403 -9.14 -24.05 -19.04
N ILE A 404 -10.03 -23.33 -19.70
CA ILE A 404 -10.94 -23.96 -20.64
C ILE A 404 -10.03 -24.59 -21.68
N ALA A 405 -9.85 -25.88 -21.59
CA ALA A 405 -9.11 -26.61 -22.60
C ALA A 405 -9.78 -26.26 -23.95
N SER A 406 -9.04 -25.60 -24.81
CA SER A 406 -9.50 -25.34 -26.17
C SER A 406 -9.48 -26.69 -26.91
N GLY A 407 -10.42 -27.55 -26.56
CA GLY A 407 -10.67 -28.75 -27.30
C GLY A 407 -11.75 -28.46 -28.32
N ILE A 408 -11.37 -27.87 -29.41
CA ILE A 408 -12.18 -27.94 -30.64
C ILE A 408 -11.35 -28.80 -31.61
N SER A 409 -11.74 -30.05 -31.72
CA SER A 409 -11.35 -30.89 -32.85
C SER A 409 -12.32 -30.61 -33.97
#